data_95f3eed843fcdcfc03906a8a36a41576
#
_entry.id   95f3eed843fcdcfc03906a8a36a41576
#
_cell.length_a   1.000
_cell.length_b   1.000
_cell.length_c   1.000
_cell.angle_alpha   90.00
_cell.angle_beta   90.00
_cell.angle_gamma   90.00
#
_symmetry.space_group_name_H-M   'P 1'
#
loop_
_entity.id
_entity.type
_entity.pdbx_description
1 polymer ?
#
loop_
_entity_poly.entity_id
_entity_poly.type
_entity_poly.pdbx_seq_one_letter_code
_entity_poly.pdbx_strand_id
1 'polypeptide(L)'
;MSPPNPTSPSKTWTKTADRPLRSRRQSLGIWVFAHALGVPVPWHAVRQTDARGLLAFEHERLLALAAAGEAVPPVIAFDGHSLVTGDIGPTLAHTLGQLPESERLAIMCAASADLAAFHARGHWHGGAQTRNLTWDGKRFARLDFEEPLLPGMDLPTVQLYDALQLLFSLSHMLEPRGPGAVLHVLQAYEDAARARPYEAGLRPDLQAFLAHLLPRLRWVSRVAGWSSRLNRSRELRRLRTLLDGMAAFVASADAA
;
A
#
# COMPACT_ATOMS: atom_id res chain seq x y z
N MET A 1 -38.27 19.92 -16.36
CA MET A 1 -37.27 19.17 -15.63
C MET A 1 -36.49 20.16 -14.76
N SER A 2 -36.71 20.14 -13.46
CA SER A 2 -35.98 21.00 -12.51
C SER A 2 -34.51 20.51 -12.43
N PRO A 3 -33.51 21.42 -12.32
CA PRO A 3 -32.12 21.02 -12.14
C PRO A 3 -31.98 20.29 -10.80
N PRO A 4 -31.05 19.30 -10.69
CA PRO A 4 -30.82 18.62 -9.44
C PRO A 4 -30.34 19.61 -8.39
N ASN A 5 -30.95 19.54 -7.22
CA ASN A 5 -30.63 20.32 -6.04
C ASN A 5 -29.14 20.17 -5.70
N PRO A 6 -28.40 21.25 -5.37
CA PRO A 6 -27.01 21.14 -4.98
C PRO A 6 -26.92 20.28 -3.71
N THR A 7 -26.28 19.14 -3.88
CA THR A 7 -25.98 18.16 -2.84
C THR A 7 -25.40 18.83 -1.59
N SER A 8 -25.83 18.36 -0.42
CA SER A 8 -25.28 18.68 0.92
C SER A 8 -23.76 18.83 0.87
N PRO A 9 -23.15 19.73 1.67
CA PRO A 9 -21.71 19.92 1.63
C PRO A 9 -21.02 18.57 1.85
N SER A 10 -20.36 18.08 0.80
CA SER A 10 -19.60 16.86 0.86
C SER A 10 -18.56 17.03 1.96
N LYS A 11 -18.47 16.05 2.86
CA LYS A 11 -17.48 16.04 3.93
C LYS A 11 -16.10 16.33 3.35
N THR A 12 -15.34 17.22 3.96
CA THR A 12 -14.02 17.61 3.53
C THR A 12 -12.98 17.25 4.57
N TRP A 13 -11.75 17.06 4.12
CA TRP A 13 -10.60 16.80 4.96
C TRP A 13 -9.55 17.86 4.74
N THR A 14 -9.00 18.39 5.84
CA THR A 14 -7.95 19.41 5.78
C THR A 14 -6.67 18.86 6.40
N LYS A 15 -5.59 18.91 5.64
CA LYS A 15 -4.23 18.68 6.14
C LYS A 15 -3.50 20.02 6.23
N THR A 16 -2.72 20.24 7.29
CA THR A 16 -1.92 21.44 7.47
C THR A 16 -0.43 21.13 7.61
N ALA A 17 0.41 22.09 7.27
CA ALA A 17 1.85 21.99 7.42
C ALA A 17 2.31 21.99 8.89
N ASP A 18 1.44 22.32 9.84
CA ASP A 18 1.74 22.32 11.28
C ASP A 18 1.65 20.95 11.92
N ARG A 19 1.24 19.92 11.17
CA ARG A 19 1.17 18.55 11.68
C ARG A 19 2.54 18.03 12.13
N PRO A 20 2.58 17.18 13.17
CA PRO A 20 3.82 16.58 13.61
C PRO A 20 4.40 15.66 12.52
N LEU A 21 5.63 15.91 12.15
CA LEU A 21 6.38 15.05 11.25
C LEU A 21 6.89 13.80 11.98
N ARG A 22 7.22 12.77 11.19
CA ARG A 22 7.81 11.53 11.69
C ARG A 22 9.10 11.80 12.49
N SER A 23 9.20 11.26 13.70
CA SER A 23 10.40 11.44 14.52
C SER A 23 11.64 10.78 13.90
N ARG A 24 12.85 11.27 14.23
CA ARG A 24 14.12 10.69 13.75
C ARG A 24 14.23 9.20 14.07
N ARG A 25 13.82 8.77 15.27
CA ARG A 25 13.88 7.36 15.69
C ARG A 25 12.96 6.48 14.86
N GLN A 26 11.74 6.94 14.57
CA GLN A 26 10.81 6.23 13.69
C GLN A 26 11.34 6.14 12.27
N SER A 27 11.85 7.26 11.73
CA SER A 27 12.46 7.29 10.40
C SER A 27 13.65 6.33 10.30
N LEU A 28 14.55 6.34 11.30
CA LEU A 28 15.69 5.42 11.32
C LEU A 28 15.25 3.96 11.40
N GLY A 29 14.24 3.66 12.23
CA GLY A 29 13.69 2.31 12.34
C GLY A 29 13.13 1.80 11.02
N ILE A 30 12.34 2.61 10.31
CA ILE A 30 11.78 2.28 8.99
C ILE A 30 12.91 2.08 7.97
N TRP A 31 13.87 2.99 7.94
CA TRP A 31 14.99 2.95 6.99
C TRP A 31 15.86 1.71 7.19
N VAL A 32 16.29 1.44 8.43
CA VAL A 32 17.08 0.25 8.78
C VAL A 32 16.31 -1.02 8.45
N PHE A 33 15.02 -1.07 8.78
CA PHE A 33 14.17 -2.23 8.46
C PHE A 33 14.07 -2.46 6.96
N ALA A 34 13.77 -1.42 6.18
CA ALA A 34 13.69 -1.51 4.72
C ALA A 34 15.02 -2.01 4.10
N HIS A 35 16.15 -1.43 4.54
CA HIS A 35 17.47 -1.85 4.05
C HIS A 35 17.84 -3.28 4.47
N ALA A 36 17.49 -3.69 5.69
CA ALA A 36 17.68 -5.07 6.14
C ALA A 36 16.89 -6.07 5.27
N LEU A 37 15.77 -5.63 4.71
CA LEU A 37 14.99 -6.40 3.74
C LEU A 37 15.51 -6.28 2.30
N GLY A 38 16.50 -5.43 2.05
CA GLY A 38 17.04 -5.19 0.71
C GLY A 38 16.16 -4.26 -0.14
N VAL A 39 15.26 -3.49 0.48
CA VAL A 39 14.47 -2.45 -0.18
C VAL A 39 15.21 -1.12 -0.04
N PRO A 40 15.72 -0.52 -1.12
CA PRO A 40 16.57 0.66 -1.06
C PRO A 40 15.78 1.97 -0.88
N VAL A 41 14.97 2.05 0.19
CA VAL A 41 14.16 3.24 0.46
C VAL A 41 15.08 4.42 0.77
N PRO A 42 14.95 5.56 0.05
CA PRO A 42 15.80 6.71 0.25
C PRO A 42 15.60 7.34 1.63
N TRP A 43 16.70 7.74 2.28
CA TRP A 43 16.62 8.37 3.61
C TRP A 43 15.76 9.64 3.62
N HIS A 44 15.84 10.47 2.59
CA HIS A 44 15.06 11.71 2.50
C HIS A 44 13.54 11.45 2.42
N ALA A 45 13.11 10.35 1.79
CA ALA A 45 11.70 9.97 1.71
C ALA A 45 11.16 9.50 3.07
N VAL A 46 11.98 8.80 3.86
CA VAL A 46 11.60 8.35 5.20
C VAL A 46 11.71 9.48 6.21
N ARG A 47 12.72 10.33 6.06
CA ARG A 47 13.01 11.46 6.92
C ARG A 47 12.22 12.69 6.50
N GLN A 48 10.99 12.78 6.94
CA GLN A 48 10.14 13.94 6.73
C GLN A 48 10.71 15.17 7.48
N THR A 49 11.21 16.16 6.78
CA THR A 49 11.79 17.39 7.36
C THR A 49 11.09 18.66 6.89
N ASP A 50 10.33 18.58 5.81
CA ASP A 50 9.64 19.71 5.19
C ASP A 50 8.15 19.38 5.03
N ALA A 51 7.34 19.82 5.98
CA ALA A 51 5.90 19.58 5.97
C ALA A 51 5.18 20.30 4.81
N ARG A 52 5.67 21.49 4.41
CA ARG A 52 5.09 22.24 3.28
C ARG A 52 5.44 21.57 1.95
N GLY A 53 6.68 21.15 1.79
CA GLY A 53 7.11 20.40 0.59
C GLY A 53 6.36 19.08 0.43
N LEU A 54 6.10 18.34 1.53
CA LEU A 54 5.28 17.13 1.48
C LEU A 54 3.83 17.42 1.10
N LEU A 55 3.26 18.52 1.59
CA LEU A 55 1.90 18.92 1.25
C LEU A 55 1.78 19.35 -0.21
N ALA A 56 2.78 20.10 -0.72
CA ALA A 56 2.86 20.48 -2.13
C ALA A 56 3.02 19.27 -3.03
N PHE A 57 3.88 18.33 -2.65
CA PHE A 57 4.05 17.05 -3.36
C PHE A 57 2.75 16.24 -3.42
N GLU A 58 2.03 16.10 -2.32
CA GLU A 58 0.73 15.42 -2.30
C GLU A 58 -0.28 16.14 -3.19
N HIS A 59 -0.35 17.46 -3.13
CA HIS A 59 -1.22 18.27 -3.98
C HIS A 59 -0.96 18.02 -5.47
N GLU A 60 0.29 18.11 -5.91
CA GLU A 60 0.68 17.84 -7.30
C GLU A 60 0.36 16.42 -7.74
N ARG A 61 0.61 15.44 -6.85
CA ARG A 61 0.29 14.03 -7.11
C ARG A 61 -1.20 13.79 -7.29
N LEU A 62 -2.04 14.38 -6.45
CA LEU A 62 -3.50 14.27 -6.55
C LEU A 62 -4.01 14.85 -7.87
N LEU A 63 -3.51 16.02 -8.27
CA LEU A 63 -3.88 16.65 -9.55
C LEU A 63 -3.46 15.79 -10.75
N ALA A 64 -2.23 15.28 -10.76
CA ALA A 64 -1.72 14.44 -11.83
C ALA A 64 -2.51 13.12 -11.96
N LEU A 65 -2.80 12.46 -10.85
CA LEU A 65 -3.58 11.22 -10.82
C LEU A 65 -5.04 11.45 -11.24
N ALA A 66 -5.65 12.54 -10.79
CA ALA A 66 -7.01 12.91 -11.22
C ALA A 66 -7.05 13.18 -12.74
N ALA A 67 -6.06 13.88 -13.29
CA ALA A 67 -5.93 14.13 -14.72
C ALA A 67 -5.74 12.83 -15.55
N ALA A 68 -5.06 11.83 -14.94
CA ALA A 68 -4.93 10.49 -15.52
C ALA A 68 -6.19 9.61 -15.37
N GLY A 69 -7.27 10.12 -14.75
CA GLY A 69 -8.53 9.39 -14.54
C GLY A 69 -8.52 8.44 -13.34
N GLU A 70 -7.51 8.53 -12.47
CA GLU A 70 -7.44 7.72 -11.27
C GLU A 70 -8.43 8.19 -10.19
N ALA A 71 -8.93 7.25 -9.39
CA ALA A 71 -9.81 7.56 -8.28
C ALA A 71 -9.00 8.05 -7.08
N VAL A 72 -9.00 9.35 -6.89
CA VAL A 72 -8.33 10.05 -5.79
C VAL A 72 -9.23 11.15 -5.23
N PRO A 73 -9.01 11.65 -4.00
CA PRO A 73 -9.76 12.77 -3.46
C PRO A 73 -9.68 14.00 -4.37
N PRO A 74 -10.80 14.65 -4.71
CA PRO A 74 -10.76 15.91 -5.42
C PRO A 74 -10.10 16.99 -4.54
N VAL A 75 -9.15 17.71 -5.12
CA VAL A 75 -8.56 18.88 -4.48
C VAL A 75 -9.57 20.03 -4.54
N ILE A 76 -9.94 20.57 -3.37
CA ILE A 76 -10.88 21.67 -3.24
C ILE A 76 -10.12 23.00 -3.09
N ALA A 77 -9.07 23.02 -2.28
CA ALA A 77 -8.23 24.20 -2.08
C ALA A 77 -6.80 23.78 -1.67
N PHE A 78 -5.84 24.61 -2.06
CA PHE A 78 -4.45 24.52 -1.63
C PHE A 78 -3.84 25.94 -1.56
N ASP A 79 -3.26 26.31 -0.42
CA ASP A 79 -2.66 27.63 -0.18
C ASP A 79 -1.15 27.56 0.18
N GLY A 80 -0.52 26.41 0.01
CA GLY A 80 0.87 26.15 0.40
C GLY A 80 1.06 25.84 1.89
N HIS A 81 0.07 26.04 2.73
CA HIS A 81 0.08 25.73 4.15
C HIS A 81 -0.99 24.69 4.52
N SER A 82 -2.10 24.71 3.82
CA SER A 82 -3.20 23.76 3.96
C SER A 82 -3.61 23.16 2.63
N LEU A 83 -4.00 21.88 2.65
CA LEU A 83 -4.57 21.14 1.55
C LEU A 83 -5.96 20.64 1.97
N VAL A 84 -6.99 21.10 1.27
CA VAL A 84 -8.38 20.68 1.48
C VAL A 84 -8.79 19.73 0.37
N THR A 85 -9.25 18.55 0.74
CA THR A 85 -9.71 17.52 -0.19
C THR A 85 -11.15 17.09 0.13
N GLY A 86 -11.86 16.60 -0.89
CA GLY A 86 -13.16 15.99 -0.71
C GLY A 86 -13.07 14.59 -0.08
N ASP A 87 -14.13 14.19 0.61
CA ASP A 87 -14.27 12.83 1.12
C ASP A 87 -14.54 11.85 -0.02
N ILE A 88 -13.88 10.70 -0.01
CA ILE A 88 -14.06 9.62 -1.00
C ILE A 88 -14.52 8.31 -0.36
N GLY A 89 -15.10 8.41 0.82
CA GLY A 89 -15.69 7.28 1.53
C GLY A 89 -14.79 6.59 2.55
N PRO A 90 -15.27 5.50 3.15
CA PRO A 90 -14.57 4.81 4.21
C PRO A 90 -13.30 4.12 3.70
N THR A 91 -12.28 4.05 4.56
CA THR A 91 -11.06 3.31 4.24
C THR A 91 -11.33 1.82 4.08
N LEU A 92 -10.53 1.16 3.25
CA LEU A 92 -10.61 -0.30 3.06
C LEU A 92 -10.44 -1.05 4.40
N ALA A 93 -9.57 -0.56 5.28
CA ALA A 93 -9.42 -1.13 6.62
C ALA A 93 -10.73 -1.10 7.41
N HIS A 94 -11.47 0.02 7.36
CA HIS A 94 -12.79 0.14 8.00
C HIS A 94 -13.80 -0.78 7.35
N THR A 95 -13.91 -0.76 6.03
CA THR A 95 -14.87 -1.57 5.26
C THR A 95 -14.65 -3.07 5.50
N LEU A 96 -13.41 -3.55 5.41
CA LEU A 96 -13.08 -4.95 5.71
C LEU A 96 -13.44 -5.35 7.15
N GLY A 97 -13.35 -4.41 8.11
CA GLY A 97 -13.77 -4.65 9.49
C GLY A 97 -15.28 -4.86 9.65
N GLN A 98 -16.09 -4.26 8.77
CA GLN A 98 -17.57 -4.35 8.80
C GLN A 98 -18.11 -5.52 7.98
N LEU A 99 -17.37 -6.00 6.98
CA LEU A 99 -17.83 -7.10 6.12
C LEU A 99 -17.89 -8.44 6.85
N PRO A 100 -18.81 -9.33 6.46
CA PRO A 100 -18.79 -10.73 6.86
C PRO A 100 -17.44 -11.38 6.53
N GLU A 101 -17.00 -12.29 7.37
CA GLU A 101 -15.70 -12.93 7.18
C GLU A 101 -15.57 -13.64 5.82
N SER A 102 -16.64 -14.25 5.34
CA SER A 102 -16.71 -14.95 4.05
C SER A 102 -16.42 -14.03 2.85
N GLU A 103 -16.70 -12.73 2.94
CA GLU A 103 -16.56 -11.79 1.83
C GLU A 103 -15.19 -11.11 1.81
N ARG A 104 -14.49 -11.03 2.97
CA ARG A 104 -13.25 -10.27 3.11
C ARG A 104 -12.14 -10.71 2.16
N LEU A 105 -11.97 -12.03 1.94
CA LEU A 105 -10.90 -12.53 1.08
C LEU A 105 -11.09 -12.07 -0.36
N ALA A 106 -12.31 -12.11 -0.87
CA ALA A 106 -12.60 -11.64 -2.23
C ALA A 106 -12.25 -10.15 -2.41
N ILE A 107 -12.58 -9.31 -1.42
CA ILE A 107 -12.25 -7.87 -1.47
C ILE A 107 -10.73 -7.64 -1.31
N MET A 108 -10.03 -8.41 -0.48
CA MET A 108 -8.56 -8.33 -0.38
C MET A 108 -7.87 -8.71 -1.69
N CYS A 109 -8.34 -9.76 -2.37
CA CYS A 109 -7.86 -10.13 -3.71
C CYS A 109 -8.18 -9.05 -4.74
N ALA A 110 -9.39 -8.49 -4.73
CA ALA A 110 -9.78 -7.40 -5.62
C ALA A 110 -8.93 -6.14 -5.40
N ALA A 111 -8.60 -5.78 -4.15
CA ALA A 111 -7.72 -4.66 -3.84
C ALA A 111 -6.29 -4.88 -4.36
N SER A 112 -5.80 -6.12 -4.27
CA SER A 112 -4.49 -6.51 -4.79
C SER A 112 -4.44 -6.44 -6.33
N ALA A 113 -5.48 -6.93 -7.01
CA ALA A 113 -5.63 -6.84 -8.46
C ALA A 113 -5.79 -5.39 -8.96
N ASP A 114 -6.51 -4.54 -8.21
CA ASP A 114 -6.66 -3.12 -8.52
C ASP A 114 -5.33 -2.36 -8.36
N LEU A 115 -4.52 -2.71 -7.35
CA LEU A 115 -3.18 -2.15 -7.18
C LEU A 115 -2.28 -2.53 -8.37
N ALA A 116 -2.31 -3.78 -8.84
CA ALA A 116 -1.58 -4.20 -10.03
C ALA A 116 -2.02 -3.45 -11.28
N ALA A 117 -3.33 -3.20 -11.44
CA ALA A 117 -3.86 -2.40 -12.54
C ALA A 117 -3.40 -0.93 -12.48
N PHE A 118 -3.32 -0.34 -11.30
CA PHE A 118 -2.77 1.00 -11.07
C PHE A 118 -1.28 1.06 -11.45
N HIS A 119 -0.50 0.05 -11.08
CA HIS A 119 0.90 -0.09 -11.44
C HIS A 119 1.11 -0.24 -12.95
N ALA A 120 0.24 -1.01 -13.63
CA ALA A 120 0.32 -1.21 -15.08
C ALA A 120 0.14 0.11 -15.86
N ARG A 121 -0.65 1.05 -15.34
CA ARG A 121 -0.79 2.41 -15.89
C ARG A 121 0.38 3.36 -15.53
N GLY A 122 1.51 2.83 -15.04
CA GLY A 122 2.71 3.60 -14.71
C GLY A 122 2.63 4.37 -13.40
N HIS A 123 1.62 4.11 -12.58
CA HIS A 123 1.44 4.79 -11.30
C HIS A 123 2.06 4.01 -10.12
N TRP A 124 2.19 4.69 -9.01
CA TRP A 124 2.65 4.14 -7.73
C TRP A 124 2.04 4.92 -6.58
N HIS A 125 2.00 4.36 -5.39
CA HIS A 125 1.40 5.01 -4.23
C HIS A 125 2.46 5.53 -3.24
N GLY A 126 3.45 4.72 -2.88
CA GLY A 126 4.44 4.97 -1.84
C GLY A 126 3.99 4.53 -0.45
N GLY A 127 2.68 4.41 -0.22
CA GLY A 127 2.07 4.05 1.05
C GLY A 127 0.81 3.21 0.88
N ALA A 128 0.81 2.20 0.01
CA ALA A 128 -0.37 1.40 -0.39
C ALA A 128 -0.91 0.49 0.73
N GLN A 129 -1.22 1.07 1.89
CA GLN A 129 -1.80 0.36 3.03
C GLN A 129 -3.33 0.45 2.98
N THR A 130 -4.02 -0.51 3.61
CA THR A 130 -5.49 -0.56 3.65
C THR A 130 -6.16 0.69 4.22
N ARG A 131 -5.46 1.45 5.05
CA ARG A 131 -5.93 2.75 5.58
C ARG A 131 -5.87 3.88 4.54
N ASN A 132 -5.06 3.71 3.49
CA ASN A 132 -4.83 4.68 2.42
C ASN A 132 -5.55 4.27 1.12
N LEU A 133 -6.37 3.23 1.17
CA LEU A 133 -7.33 2.85 0.13
C LEU A 133 -8.74 3.01 0.66
N THR A 134 -9.69 3.31 -0.23
CA THR A 134 -11.13 3.27 0.06
C THR A 134 -11.82 2.27 -0.85
N TRP A 135 -13.00 1.82 -0.45
CA TRP A 135 -13.83 0.92 -1.23
C TRP A 135 -15.30 1.31 -1.05
N ASP A 136 -15.97 1.66 -2.13
CA ASP A 136 -17.38 2.09 -2.13
C ASP A 136 -18.37 0.98 -2.50
N GLY A 137 -17.90 -0.26 -2.63
CA GLY A 137 -18.68 -1.40 -3.11
C GLY A 137 -18.48 -1.72 -4.59
N LYS A 138 -17.84 -0.82 -5.35
CA LYS A 138 -17.62 -0.98 -6.81
C LYS A 138 -16.21 -0.60 -7.24
N ARG A 139 -15.62 0.44 -6.64
CA ARG A 139 -14.37 1.04 -7.07
C ARG A 139 -13.45 1.26 -5.87
N PHE A 140 -12.18 0.99 -6.07
CA PHE A 140 -11.12 1.41 -5.14
C PHE A 140 -10.70 2.84 -5.49
N ALA A 141 -10.42 3.63 -4.44
CA ALA A 141 -9.75 4.92 -4.58
C ALA A 141 -8.59 5.01 -3.59
N ARG A 142 -7.68 5.94 -3.83
CA ARG A 142 -6.42 6.06 -3.09
C ARG A 142 -6.27 7.45 -2.51
N LEU A 143 -5.76 7.52 -1.29
CA LEU A 143 -5.52 8.76 -0.55
C LEU A 143 -4.14 8.72 0.12
N ASP A 144 -3.64 9.89 0.55
CA ASP A 144 -2.41 10.00 1.34
C ASP A 144 -1.11 9.70 0.57
N PHE A 145 -0.84 10.49 -0.47
CA PHE A 145 0.34 10.36 -1.35
C PHE A 145 1.53 11.18 -0.85
N GLU A 146 2.01 10.93 0.37
CA GLU A 146 3.00 11.77 1.05
C GLU A 146 4.46 11.27 0.91
N GLU A 147 4.71 10.13 0.31
CA GLU A 147 6.02 9.50 0.28
C GLU A 147 6.74 9.81 -1.06
N PRO A 148 7.71 10.75 -1.11
CA PRO A 148 8.44 11.08 -2.34
C PRO A 148 9.56 10.07 -2.62
N LEU A 149 9.19 8.86 -3.02
CA LEU A 149 10.14 7.75 -3.24
C LEU A 149 10.97 7.92 -4.51
N LEU A 150 10.36 8.46 -5.58
CA LEU A 150 11.07 8.81 -6.79
C LEU A 150 11.76 10.19 -6.63
N PRO A 151 12.95 10.41 -7.24
CA PRO A 151 13.73 9.49 -8.08
C PRO A 151 14.67 8.54 -7.31
N GLY A 152 14.61 8.51 -5.98
CA GLY A 152 15.53 7.72 -5.16
C GLY A 152 15.38 6.20 -5.28
N MET A 153 14.23 5.73 -5.78
CA MET A 153 13.96 4.34 -6.18
C MET A 153 13.50 4.34 -7.64
N ASP A 154 13.73 3.26 -8.37
CA ASP A 154 13.09 3.08 -9.67
C ASP A 154 11.60 2.73 -9.54
N LEU A 155 10.82 2.97 -10.59
CA LEU A 155 9.39 2.75 -10.59
C LEU A 155 8.99 1.30 -10.27
N PRO A 156 9.59 0.25 -10.90
CA PRO A 156 9.28 -1.14 -10.54
C PRO A 156 9.52 -1.46 -9.07
N THR A 157 10.60 -0.96 -8.48
CA THR A 157 10.91 -1.18 -7.06
C THR A 157 9.89 -0.48 -6.14
N VAL A 158 9.44 0.73 -6.47
CA VAL A 158 8.37 1.40 -5.70
C VAL A 158 7.06 0.62 -5.80
N GLN A 159 6.71 0.10 -6.96
CA GLN A 159 5.51 -0.71 -7.17
C GLN A 159 5.55 -2.01 -6.37
N LEU A 160 6.71 -2.69 -6.32
CA LEU A 160 6.92 -3.87 -5.47
C LEU A 160 6.82 -3.54 -3.97
N TYR A 161 7.33 -2.38 -3.58
CA TYR A 161 7.20 -1.88 -2.22
C TYR A 161 5.73 -1.61 -1.85
N ASP A 162 4.94 -1.06 -2.75
CA ASP A 162 3.49 -0.86 -2.58
C ASP A 162 2.76 -2.20 -2.40
N ALA A 163 3.06 -3.20 -3.23
CA ALA A 163 2.48 -4.54 -3.11
C ALA A 163 2.81 -5.18 -1.74
N LEU A 164 4.06 -5.02 -1.28
CA LEU A 164 4.49 -5.48 0.03
C LEU A 164 3.76 -4.74 1.17
N GLN A 165 3.60 -3.42 1.08
CA GLN A 165 2.89 -2.62 2.08
C GLN A 165 1.41 -3.02 2.18
N LEU A 166 0.74 -3.25 1.05
CA LEU A 166 -0.64 -3.74 1.04
C LEU A 166 -0.72 -5.09 1.76
N LEU A 167 0.14 -6.04 1.37
CA LEU A 167 0.15 -7.38 1.96
C LEU A 167 0.38 -7.34 3.49
N PHE A 168 1.37 -6.57 3.96
CA PHE A 168 1.62 -6.41 5.39
C PHE A 168 0.45 -5.76 6.12
N SER A 169 -0.22 -4.78 5.52
CA SER A 169 -1.39 -4.14 6.13
C SER A 169 -2.60 -5.06 6.25
N LEU A 170 -2.69 -6.08 5.38
CA LEU A 170 -3.72 -7.13 5.42
C LEU A 170 -3.40 -8.28 6.40
N SER A 171 -2.18 -8.34 6.94
CA SER A 171 -1.67 -9.48 7.71
C SER A 171 -2.57 -9.93 8.86
N HIS A 172 -3.23 -8.98 9.56
CA HIS A 172 -4.11 -9.27 10.68
C HIS A 172 -5.42 -9.98 10.28
N MET A 173 -5.85 -9.81 9.01
CA MET A 173 -7.02 -10.48 8.44
C MET A 173 -6.65 -11.78 7.73
N LEU A 174 -5.42 -11.88 7.24
CA LEU A 174 -4.90 -13.06 6.55
C LEU A 174 -4.44 -14.15 7.53
N GLU A 175 -3.88 -13.77 8.70
CA GLU A 175 -3.35 -14.72 9.68
C GLU A 175 -4.38 -15.78 10.10
N PRO A 176 -5.65 -15.45 10.43
CA PRO A 176 -6.65 -16.45 10.80
C PRO A 176 -7.05 -17.39 9.65
N ARG A 177 -6.83 -16.97 8.39
CA ARG A 177 -7.17 -17.73 7.18
C ARG A 177 -6.04 -18.62 6.70
N GLY A 178 -4.86 -18.46 7.25
CA GLY A 178 -3.68 -19.23 6.92
C GLY A 178 -2.98 -18.82 5.60
N PRO A 179 -1.88 -19.53 5.27
CA PRO A 179 -1.02 -19.20 4.13
C PRO A 179 -1.71 -19.22 2.75
N GLY A 180 -2.74 -20.06 2.58
CA GLY A 180 -3.51 -20.13 1.32
C GLY A 180 -4.21 -18.82 0.97
N ALA A 181 -4.70 -18.07 1.97
CA ALA A 181 -5.28 -16.75 1.72
C ALA A 181 -4.25 -15.72 1.27
N VAL A 182 -3.03 -15.79 1.80
CA VAL A 182 -1.89 -14.96 1.35
C VAL A 182 -1.54 -15.28 -0.09
N LEU A 183 -1.47 -16.56 -0.44
CA LEU A 183 -1.23 -17.03 -1.81
C LEU A 183 -2.28 -16.46 -2.78
N HIS A 184 -3.57 -16.54 -2.46
CA HIS A 184 -4.63 -16.00 -3.31
C HIS A 184 -4.51 -14.48 -3.54
N VAL A 185 -4.16 -13.71 -2.51
CA VAL A 185 -3.95 -12.26 -2.63
C VAL A 185 -2.76 -11.94 -3.56
N LEU A 186 -1.67 -12.69 -3.46
CA LEU A 186 -0.49 -12.53 -4.33
C LEU A 186 -0.78 -12.98 -5.76
N GLN A 187 -1.50 -14.08 -5.96
CA GLN A 187 -1.95 -14.55 -7.27
C GLN A 187 -2.85 -13.51 -7.94
N ALA A 188 -3.80 -12.91 -7.21
CA ALA A 188 -4.68 -11.88 -7.76
C ALA A 188 -3.90 -10.65 -8.26
N TYR A 189 -2.83 -10.24 -7.58
CA TYR A 189 -1.91 -9.22 -8.08
C TYR A 189 -1.24 -9.66 -9.38
N GLU A 190 -0.62 -10.83 -9.36
CA GLU A 190 0.17 -11.34 -10.49
C GLU A 190 -0.69 -11.56 -11.74
N ASP A 191 -1.88 -12.16 -11.59
CA ASP A 191 -2.81 -12.39 -12.69
C ASP A 191 -3.28 -11.07 -13.32
N ALA A 192 -3.59 -10.07 -12.48
CA ALA A 192 -3.97 -8.75 -12.96
C ALA A 192 -2.80 -8.01 -13.63
N ALA A 193 -1.57 -8.21 -13.15
CA ALA A 193 -0.36 -7.66 -13.74
C ALA A 193 -0.02 -8.30 -15.10
N ARG A 194 -0.22 -9.62 -15.23
CA ARG A 194 -0.01 -10.34 -16.49
C ARG A 194 -1.08 -10.01 -17.56
N ALA A 195 -2.29 -9.73 -17.14
CA ALA A 195 -3.40 -9.46 -18.03
C ALA A 195 -3.35 -8.08 -18.72
N ARG A 196 -2.38 -7.22 -18.38
CA ARG A 196 -2.32 -5.83 -18.87
C ARG A 196 -0.92 -5.48 -19.41
N PRO A 197 -0.84 -4.67 -20.48
CA PRO A 197 0.42 -4.03 -20.86
C PRO A 197 0.84 -3.02 -19.77
N TYR A 198 2.14 -2.85 -19.61
CA TYR A 198 2.72 -1.83 -18.72
C TYR A 198 3.08 -0.60 -19.54
N GLU A 199 2.47 0.55 -19.22
CA GLU A 199 2.63 1.79 -19.99
C GLU A 199 3.99 2.46 -19.76
N ALA A 200 4.55 2.32 -18.56
CA ALA A 200 5.77 2.98 -18.14
C ALA A 200 7.01 2.06 -18.09
N GLY A 201 7.06 1.02 -18.91
CA GLY A 201 8.24 0.16 -19.00
C GLY A 201 8.06 -1.26 -18.49
N LEU A 202 9.04 -1.77 -17.73
CA LEU A 202 9.06 -3.17 -17.30
C LEU A 202 8.02 -3.45 -16.21
N ARG A 203 7.28 -4.54 -16.37
CA ARG A 203 6.44 -5.09 -15.30
C ARG A 203 7.32 -5.46 -14.10
N PRO A 204 6.95 -5.04 -12.88
CA PRO A 204 7.67 -5.48 -11.68
C PRO A 204 7.58 -7.01 -11.53
N ASP A 205 8.69 -7.65 -11.27
CA ASP A 205 8.74 -9.08 -11.00
C ASP A 205 8.51 -9.33 -9.50
N LEU A 206 7.24 -9.46 -9.13
CA LEU A 206 6.85 -9.70 -7.74
C LEU A 206 7.43 -11.01 -7.21
N GLN A 207 7.53 -12.03 -8.08
CA GLN A 207 8.01 -13.34 -7.68
C GLN A 207 9.49 -13.34 -7.37
N ALA A 208 10.33 -12.81 -8.28
CA ALA A 208 11.76 -12.67 -8.04
C ALA A 208 12.04 -11.78 -6.81
N PHE A 209 11.27 -10.71 -6.65
CA PHE A 209 11.36 -9.84 -5.48
C PHE A 209 11.09 -10.59 -4.18
N LEU A 210 9.98 -11.34 -4.11
CA LEU A 210 9.64 -12.13 -2.91
C LEU A 210 10.63 -13.27 -2.67
N ALA A 211 11.11 -13.94 -3.71
CA ALA A 211 12.16 -14.96 -3.59
C ALA A 211 13.43 -14.40 -2.95
N HIS A 212 13.84 -13.18 -3.35
CA HIS A 212 14.98 -12.49 -2.77
C HIS A 212 14.75 -12.04 -1.32
N LEU A 213 13.51 -11.64 -0.98
CA LEU A 213 13.12 -11.12 0.33
C LEU A 213 12.94 -12.21 1.38
N LEU A 214 12.39 -13.37 1.00
CA LEU A 214 12.02 -14.47 1.89
C LEU A 214 13.15 -14.95 2.82
N PRO A 215 14.39 -15.18 2.37
CA PRO A 215 15.47 -15.64 3.25
C PRO A 215 15.74 -14.65 4.40
N ARG A 216 15.71 -13.35 4.10
CA ARG A 216 15.92 -12.28 5.08
C ARG A 216 14.81 -12.21 6.11
N LEU A 217 13.55 -12.23 5.66
CA LEU A 217 12.39 -12.24 6.53
C LEU A 217 12.33 -13.50 7.40
N ARG A 218 12.66 -14.66 6.84
CA ARG A 218 12.75 -15.93 7.59
C ARG A 218 13.83 -15.86 8.67
N TRP A 219 14.97 -15.26 8.36
CA TRP A 219 16.02 -15.04 9.36
C TRP A 219 15.53 -14.14 10.51
N VAL A 220 14.90 -13.00 10.19
CA VAL A 220 14.28 -12.10 11.19
C VAL A 220 13.25 -12.84 12.04
N SER A 221 12.36 -13.62 11.42
CA SER A 221 11.36 -14.43 12.13
C SER A 221 11.98 -15.47 13.06
N ARG A 222 13.07 -16.09 12.62
CA ARG A 222 13.81 -17.09 13.40
C ARG A 222 14.49 -16.46 14.63
N VAL A 223 15.20 -15.33 14.42
CA VAL A 223 15.85 -14.60 15.51
C VAL A 223 14.83 -14.08 16.53
N ALA A 224 13.73 -13.49 16.05
CA ALA A 224 12.64 -13.06 16.93
C ALA A 224 12.02 -14.24 17.72
N GLY A 225 11.98 -15.43 17.14
CA GLY A 225 11.48 -16.64 17.76
C GLY A 225 12.33 -17.17 18.94
N TRP A 226 13.59 -16.72 19.08
CA TRP A 226 14.44 -17.08 20.24
C TRP A 226 13.94 -16.46 21.54
N SER A 227 13.25 -15.34 21.48
CA SER A 227 12.58 -14.77 22.64
C SER A 227 11.22 -15.44 22.85
N SER A 228 11.04 -16.09 24.01
CA SER A 228 9.76 -16.74 24.36
C SER A 228 8.57 -15.77 24.37
N ARG A 229 8.80 -14.50 24.70
CA ARG A 229 7.79 -13.44 24.67
C ARG A 229 7.41 -13.07 23.22
N LEU A 230 8.39 -12.88 22.34
CA LEU A 230 8.14 -12.55 20.93
C LEU A 230 7.56 -13.75 20.19
N ASN A 231 8.00 -14.97 20.48
CA ASN A 231 7.50 -16.19 19.84
C ASN A 231 5.98 -16.41 20.03
N ARG A 232 5.42 -15.89 21.13
CA ARG A 232 3.98 -15.93 21.42
C ARG A 232 3.22 -14.70 20.91
N SER A 233 3.91 -13.71 20.34
CA SER A 233 3.28 -12.48 19.87
C SER A 233 2.41 -12.75 18.66
N ARG A 234 1.33 -11.95 18.52
CA ARG A 234 0.46 -11.99 17.33
C ARG A 234 1.21 -11.53 16.09
N GLU A 235 2.12 -10.58 16.24
CA GLU A 235 2.93 -10.04 15.16
C GLU A 235 3.81 -11.10 14.51
N LEU A 236 4.45 -11.95 15.33
CA LEU A 236 5.29 -13.03 14.79
C LEU A 236 4.47 -14.14 14.13
N ARG A 237 3.28 -14.45 14.66
CA ARG A 237 2.37 -15.38 13.99
C ARG A 237 1.93 -14.84 12.62
N ARG A 238 1.50 -13.56 12.55
CA ARG A 238 1.16 -12.88 11.29
C ARG A 238 2.30 -12.94 10.30
N LEU A 239 3.52 -12.61 10.76
CA LEU A 239 4.71 -12.68 9.91
C LEU A 239 4.93 -14.09 9.36
N ARG A 240 4.83 -15.13 10.18
CA ARG A 240 5.01 -16.52 9.74
C ARG A 240 3.96 -16.93 8.70
N THR A 241 2.69 -16.61 8.92
CA THR A 241 1.63 -16.87 7.95
C THR A 241 1.90 -16.17 6.60
N LEU A 242 2.36 -14.91 6.63
CA LEU A 242 2.78 -14.21 5.42
C LEU A 242 3.94 -14.91 4.72
N LEU A 243 4.97 -15.31 5.48
CA LEU A 243 6.16 -15.99 4.93
C LEU A 243 5.83 -17.34 4.27
N ASP A 244 4.93 -18.10 4.88
CA ASP A 244 4.51 -19.39 4.33
C ASP A 244 3.68 -19.19 3.04
N GLY A 245 2.79 -18.20 3.00
CA GLY A 245 2.04 -17.87 1.80
C GLY A 245 2.90 -17.29 0.67
N MET A 246 3.84 -16.40 1.00
CA MET A 246 4.85 -15.90 0.04
C MET A 246 5.69 -17.05 -0.53
N ALA A 247 6.10 -18.02 0.31
CA ALA A 247 6.86 -19.17 -0.13
C ALA A 247 6.05 -20.07 -1.08
N ALA A 248 4.78 -20.29 -0.77
CA ALA A 248 3.87 -21.01 -1.66
C ALA A 248 3.70 -20.31 -3.00
N PHE A 249 3.59 -18.98 -3.00
CA PHE A 249 3.52 -18.17 -4.22
C PHE A 249 4.80 -18.27 -5.07
N VAL A 250 5.98 -18.16 -4.45
CA VAL A 250 7.26 -18.31 -5.17
C VAL A 250 7.38 -19.71 -5.78
N ALA A 251 7.02 -20.75 -5.03
CA ALA A 251 7.08 -22.14 -5.51
C ALA A 251 6.06 -22.44 -6.63
N SER A 252 4.93 -21.74 -6.70
CA SER A 252 3.90 -22.02 -7.70
C SER A 252 4.29 -21.66 -9.13
N ALA A 253 5.32 -20.81 -9.32
CA ALA A 253 5.79 -20.46 -10.66
C ALA A 253 6.87 -21.39 -11.18
N ASP A 254 7.61 -22.08 -10.30
CA ASP A 254 8.55 -23.11 -10.73
C ASP A 254 7.83 -24.33 -11.32
N ALA A 255 6.49 -24.39 -11.13
CA ALA A 255 5.65 -25.50 -11.59
C ALA A 255 4.80 -25.15 -12.84
N ALA A 256 4.84 -23.92 -13.35
CA ALA A 256 4.10 -23.43 -14.52
C ALA A 256 5.03 -23.17 -15.71
#